data_c60d5d4a0da89894219fc93b10134f11
#
_entry.id   c60d5d4a0da89894219fc93b10134f11
#
_cell.length_a   1.000
_cell.length_b   1.000
_cell.length_c   1.000
_cell.angle_alpha   90.00
_cell.angle_beta   90.00
_cell.angle_gamma   90.00
#
_symmetry.space_group_name_H-M   'P 1'
#
loop_
_entity.id
_entity.type
_entity.pdbx_description
1 polymer ?
#
loop_
_entity_poly.entity_id
_entity_poly.type
_entity_poly.pdbx_seq_one_letter_code
_entity_poly.pdbx_strand_id
1 'polypeptide(L)'
;KPMIASTVKGLTVEQRIMKRAMDLFVSTVGLIITSPIMLACAIAIKAEDGGSVFFKQKRATKDGKIFKVYKFRTMKEKNSINKSVTEDDDRITKVGKILRKFRIDELPQIINIFKGEMSVVGPRPEMIENVDEYTQALPEFSYRLRVKAGLTGLAQIAGKYNTSPKDKLVLDLMYIEKYSIWQDIKLIFQTLTGFFKAD
;
A
#
# COMPACT_ATOMS: atom_id res chain seq x y z
N LYS A 1 17.43 22.99 -2.46
CA LYS A 1 17.72 23.38 -1.06
C LYS A 1 16.95 22.44 -0.13
N PRO A 2 17.59 21.83 0.87
CA PRO A 2 16.97 20.80 1.71
C PRO A 2 16.08 21.34 2.85
N MET A 3 15.47 22.51 2.68
CA MET A 3 14.82 23.24 3.77
C MET A 3 13.40 22.74 4.14
N ILE A 4 12.73 21.99 3.28
CA ILE A 4 11.34 21.56 3.52
C ILE A 4 11.30 20.28 4.40
N ALA A 5 12.27 19.43 4.28
CA ALA A 5 12.25 18.11 4.91
C ALA A 5 12.57 18.12 6.42
N SER A 6 13.38 19.06 6.90
CA SER A 6 13.77 19.14 8.32
C SER A 6 12.64 19.60 9.23
N THR A 7 11.65 20.31 8.69
CA THR A 7 10.53 20.90 9.46
C THR A 7 9.30 19.97 9.53
N VAL A 8 9.20 18.95 8.65
CA VAL A 8 8.05 18.04 8.67
C VAL A 8 8.08 17.20 9.93
N LYS A 9 7.20 17.51 10.86
CA LYS A 9 6.97 16.71 12.07
C LYS A 9 6.02 15.57 11.75
N GLY A 10 6.15 14.43 12.45
CA GLY A 10 5.14 13.36 12.39
C GLY A 10 3.82 13.80 13.00
N LEU A 11 2.79 12.96 12.93
CA LEU A 11 1.48 13.24 13.50
C LEU A 11 1.52 13.41 15.01
N THR A 12 0.70 14.33 15.54
CA THR A 12 0.49 14.50 16.98
C THR A 12 -0.15 13.26 17.60
N VAL A 13 -0.17 13.17 18.92
CA VAL A 13 -0.81 12.04 19.62
C VAL A 13 -2.30 11.96 19.29
N GLU A 14 -3.00 13.09 19.34
CA GLU A 14 -4.42 13.19 18.99
C GLU A 14 -4.70 12.72 17.55
N GLN A 15 -3.93 13.24 16.59
CA GLN A 15 -4.02 12.84 15.19
C GLN A 15 -3.80 11.34 15.01
N ARG A 16 -2.85 10.73 15.73
CA ARG A 16 -2.59 9.29 15.69
C ARG A 16 -3.75 8.48 16.24
N ILE A 17 -4.38 8.93 17.33
CA ILE A 17 -5.54 8.27 17.93
C ILE A 17 -6.73 8.32 16.98
N MET A 18 -7.07 9.50 16.45
CA MET A 18 -8.16 9.68 15.51
C MET A 18 -7.95 8.84 14.24
N LYS A 19 -6.73 8.88 13.70
CA LYS A 19 -6.35 8.08 12.54
C LYS A 19 -6.49 6.58 12.80
N ARG A 20 -6.07 6.10 13.97
CA ARG A 20 -6.20 4.71 14.35
C ARG A 20 -7.66 4.27 14.50
N ALA A 21 -8.50 5.12 15.10
CA ALA A 21 -9.93 4.86 15.21
C ALA A 21 -10.58 4.72 13.82
N MET A 22 -10.27 5.63 12.89
CA MET A 22 -10.71 5.56 11.50
C MET A 22 -10.19 4.29 10.80
N ASP A 23 -8.90 3.98 10.94
CA ASP A 23 -8.30 2.77 10.36
C ASP A 23 -9.00 1.50 10.84
N LEU A 24 -9.29 1.39 12.14
CA LEU A 24 -10.02 0.26 12.72
C LEU A 24 -11.44 0.17 12.18
N PHE A 25 -12.15 1.29 12.13
CA PHE A 25 -13.52 1.32 11.61
C PHE A 25 -13.55 0.89 10.13
N VAL A 26 -12.75 1.53 9.29
CA VAL A 26 -12.70 1.24 7.84
C VAL A 26 -12.24 -0.19 7.57
N SER A 27 -11.23 -0.69 8.30
CA SER A 27 -10.74 -2.04 8.10
C SER A 27 -11.72 -3.11 8.60
N THR A 28 -12.43 -2.86 9.71
CA THR A 28 -13.46 -3.79 10.20
C THR A 28 -14.62 -3.89 9.21
N VAL A 29 -15.18 -2.74 8.80
CA VAL A 29 -16.25 -2.71 7.79
C VAL A 29 -15.78 -3.32 6.48
N GLY A 30 -14.56 -2.95 6.04
CA GLY A 30 -13.95 -3.49 4.83
C GLY A 30 -13.79 -5.00 4.88
N LEU A 31 -13.31 -5.59 5.99
CA LEU A 31 -13.20 -7.04 6.14
C LEU A 31 -14.55 -7.74 6.08
N ILE A 32 -15.59 -7.19 6.72
CA ILE A 32 -16.94 -7.76 6.68
C ILE A 32 -17.48 -7.77 5.25
N ILE A 33 -17.42 -6.63 4.54
CA ILE A 33 -17.96 -6.49 3.20
C ILE A 33 -17.16 -7.32 2.18
N THR A 34 -15.84 -7.36 2.29
CA THR A 34 -14.98 -8.02 1.30
C THR A 34 -14.74 -9.50 1.60
N SER A 35 -15.10 -10.00 2.79
CA SER A 35 -14.86 -11.40 3.18
C SER A 35 -15.44 -12.44 2.20
N PRO A 36 -16.65 -12.30 1.63
CA PRO A 36 -17.14 -13.25 0.63
C PRO A 36 -16.29 -13.26 -0.65
N ILE A 37 -15.89 -12.07 -1.10
CA ILE A 37 -15.01 -11.90 -2.29
C ILE A 37 -13.65 -12.53 -2.00
N MET A 38 -13.09 -12.24 -0.83
CA MET A 38 -11.79 -12.79 -0.42
C MET A 38 -11.82 -14.33 -0.35
N LEU A 39 -12.92 -14.91 0.15
CA LEU A 39 -13.11 -16.35 0.20
C LEU A 39 -13.19 -16.95 -1.22
N ALA A 40 -13.98 -16.35 -2.10
CA ALA A 40 -14.08 -16.78 -3.50
C ALA A 40 -12.71 -16.73 -4.21
N CYS A 41 -11.95 -15.65 -4.01
CA CYS A 41 -10.59 -15.53 -4.55
C CYS A 41 -9.65 -16.61 -3.98
N ALA A 42 -9.72 -16.88 -2.68
CA ALA A 42 -8.91 -17.92 -2.03
C ALA A 42 -9.19 -19.31 -2.63
N ILE A 43 -10.47 -19.64 -2.82
CA ILE A 43 -10.88 -20.90 -3.46
C ILE A 43 -10.39 -20.97 -4.91
N ALA A 44 -10.57 -19.91 -5.70
CA ALA A 44 -10.13 -19.85 -7.09
C ALA A 44 -8.61 -20.03 -7.24
N ILE A 45 -7.82 -19.34 -6.41
CA ILE A 45 -6.35 -19.47 -6.40
C ILE A 45 -5.95 -20.91 -6.04
N LYS A 46 -6.59 -21.49 -5.01
CA LYS A 46 -6.28 -22.85 -4.56
C LYS A 46 -6.66 -23.90 -5.59
N ALA A 47 -7.77 -23.71 -6.30
CA ALA A 47 -8.24 -24.61 -7.33
C ALA A 47 -7.37 -24.58 -8.62
N GLU A 48 -6.71 -23.46 -8.93
CA GLU A 48 -5.93 -23.30 -10.15
C GLU A 48 -4.63 -24.14 -10.15
N ASP A 49 -3.89 -24.13 -9.04
CA ASP A 49 -2.58 -24.81 -8.98
C ASP A 49 -2.22 -25.42 -7.61
N GLY A 50 -3.16 -25.41 -6.65
CA GLY A 50 -2.97 -26.00 -5.32
C GLY A 50 -2.01 -25.24 -4.39
N GLY A 51 -1.35 -24.18 -4.86
CA GLY A 51 -0.34 -23.44 -4.12
C GLY A 51 -0.92 -22.55 -3.01
N SER A 52 -0.07 -21.70 -2.40
CA SER A 52 -0.47 -20.80 -1.33
C SER A 52 -1.46 -19.72 -1.83
N VAL A 53 -2.45 -19.38 -0.99
CA VAL A 53 -3.45 -18.33 -1.30
C VAL A 53 -2.81 -16.95 -1.20
N PHE A 54 -1.95 -16.74 -0.19
CA PHE A 54 -1.35 -15.46 0.11
C PHE A 54 0.11 -15.40 -0.31
N PHE A 55 0.46 -14.28 -0.91
CA PHE A 55 1.83 -13.82 -1.09
C PHE A 55 2.15 -12.81 0.01
N LYS A 56 3.32 -12.93 0.63
CA LYS A 56 3.80 -12.07 1.71
C LYS A 56 5.14 -11.48 1.34
N GLN A 57 5.26 -10.15 1.41
CA GLN A 57 6.50 -9.44 1.11
C GLN A 57 6.86 -8.46 2.22
N LYS A 58 8.14 -8.43 2.59
CA LYS A 58 8.65 -7.50 3.59
C LYS A 58 8.60 -6.07 3.06
N ARG A 59 8.07 -5.14 3.85
CA ARG A 59 7.94 -3.72 3.55
C ARG A 59 8.28 -2.90 4.78
N ALA A 60 8.70 -1.65 4.55
CA ALA A 60 8.93 -0.69 5.61
C ALA A 60 7.66 0.11 5.93
N THR A 61 7.45 0.38 7.21
CA THR A 61 6.41 1.27 7.73
C THR A 61 7.01 2.28 8.70
N LYS A 62 6.17 2.93 9.52
CA LYS A 62 6.59 3.96 10.46
C LYS A 62 7.82 3.56 11.28
N ASP A 63 8.74 4.51 11.45
CA ASP A 63 10.01 4.37 12.18
C ASP A 63 10.92 3.26 11.63
N GLY A 64 10.80 2.94 10.33
CA GLY A 64 11.59 1.90 9.69
C GLY A 64 11.22 0.47 10.10
N LYS A 65 10.10 0.28 10.82
CA LYS A 65 9.66 -1.06 11.21
C LYS A 65 9.32 -1.89 9.98
N ILE A 66 9.74 -3.15 10.01
CA ILE A 66 9.49 -4.10 8.93
C ILE A 66 8.23 -4.89 9.25
N PHE A 67 7.34 -5.01 8.28
CA PHE A 67 6.16 -5.86 8.34
C PHE A 67 6.00 -6.66 7.05
N LYS A 68 5.12 -7.66 7.05
CA LYS A 68 4.81 -8.45 5.86
C LYS A 68 3.47 -8.00 5.29
N VAL A 69 3.49 -7.35 4.13
CA VAL A 69 2.26 -7.01 3.41
C VAL A 69 1.59 -8.28 2.90
N TYR A 70 0.28 -8.41 3.11
CA TYR A 70 -0.52 -9.51 2.58
C TYR A 70 -1.10 -9.15 1.22
N LYS A 71 -0.92 -10.03 0.24
CA LYS A 71 -1.58 -9.95 -1.07
C LYS A 71 -2.09 -11.33 -1.46
N PHE A 72 -3.07 -11.41 -2.34
CA PHE A 72 -3.35 -12.66 -3.01
C PHE A 72 -2.19 -13.03 -3.94
N ARG A 73 -1.89 -14.32 -4.00
CA ARG A 73 -0.88 -14.83 -4.92
C ARG A 73 -1.44 -14.77 -6.35
N THR A 74 -0.71 -14.12 -7.24
CA THR A 74 -1.06 -13.94 -8.65
C THR A 74 -0.05 -14.59 -9.59
N MET A 75 0.99 -15.23 -9.05
CA MET A 75 2.09 -15.84 -9.82
C MET A 75 2.34 -17.27 -9.35
N LYS A 76 2.85 -18.12 -10.25
CA LYS A 76 3.24 -19.50 -9.94
C LYS A 76 4.41 -19.52 -8.96
N GLU A 77 4.37 -20.41 -7.96
CA GLU A 77 5.39 -20.46 -6.88
C GLU A 77 6.82 -20.71 -7.37
N LYS A 78 6.97 -21.52 -8.42
CA LYS A 78 8.29 -21.94 -8.95
C LYS A 78 9.12 -20.81 -9.58
N ASN A 79 8.56 -19.61 -9.76
CA ASN A 79 9.18 -18.52 -10.53
C ASN A 79 9.23 -17.17 -9.79
N SER A 80 9.18 -17.16 -8.47
CA SER A 80 9.25 -15.95 -7.65
C SER A 80 10.67 -15.37 -7.55
N ILE A 81 11.34 -15.15 -8.68
CA ILE A 81 12.55 -14.34 -8.71
C ILE A 81 12.11 -12.87 -8.66
N ASN A 82 12.78 -12.06 -7.86
CA ASN A 82 12.55 -10.61 -7.69
C ASN A 82 12.88 -9.79 -8.96
N LYS A 83 12.29 -10.18 -10.10
CA LYS A 83 12.36 -9.41 -11.35
C LYS A 83 11.11 -8.56 -11.51
N SER A 84 11.29 -7.38 -12.08
CA SER A 84 10.18 -6.51 -12.48
C SER A 84 9.18 -7.29 -13.35
N VAL A 85 7.91 -7.19 -13.04
CA VAL A 85 6.83 -7.97 -13.68
C VAL A 85 6.16 -7.09 -14.73
N THR A 86 6.12 -7.55 -15.98
CA THR A 86 5.33 -6.95 -17.05
C THR A 86 3.91 -7.50 -17.07
N GLU A 87 2.98 -6.84 -17.77
CA GLU A 87 1.56 -7.26 -17.82
C GLU A 87 1.38 -8.64 -18.51
N ASP A 88 2.22 -8.97 -19.48
CA ASP A 88 2.19 -10.24 -20.25
C ASP A 88 3.18 -11.30 -19.73
N ASP A 89 3.53 -11.25 -18.46
CA ASP A 89 4.47 -12.17 -17.84
C ASP A 89 3.84 -13.57 -17.70
N ASP A 90 4.42 -14.59 -18.35
CA ASP A 90 3.97 -15.99 -18.34
C ASP A 90 3.90 -16.63 -16.94
N ARG A 91 4.53 -16.00 -15.97
CA ARG A 91 4.48 -16.41 -14.57
C ARG A 91 3.16 -16.07 -13.91
N ILE A 92 2.35 -15.16 -14.48
CA ILE A 92 1.06 -14.75 -13.92
C ILE A 92 0.03 -15.84 -14.20
N THR A 93 -0.70 -16.27 -13.16
CA THR A 93 -1.77 -17.26 -13.30
C THR A 93 -3.01 -16.65 -13.98
N LYS A 94 -3.93 -17.47 -14.50
CA LYS A 94 -5.16 -16.96 -15.13
C LYS A 94 -6.01 -16.18 -14.13
N VAL A 95 -6.21 -16.74 -12.93
CA VAL A 95 -6.88 -16.04 -11.82
C VAL A 95 -6.10 -14.79 -11.46
N GLY A 96 -4.76 -14.87 -11.40
CA GLY A 96 -3.90 -13.73 -11.09
C GLY A 96 -4.06 -12.55 -12.05
N LYS A 97 -4.26 -12.80 -13.36
CA LYS A 97 -4.55 -11.74 -14.35
C LYS A 97 -5.83 -10.96 -13.99
N ILE A 98 -6.88 -11.69 -13.62
CA ILE A 98 -8.16 -11.08 -13.22
C ILE A 98 -7.99 -10.27 -11.94
N LEU A 99 -7.34 -10.85 -10.91
CA LEU A 99 -7.15 -10.18 -9.63
C LEU A 99 -6.35 -8.87 -9.79
N ARG A 100 -5.30 -8.86 -10.62
CA ARG A 100 -4.50 -7.67 -10.92
C ARG A 100 -5.28 -6.62 -11.69
N LYS A 101 -6.03 -7.02 -12.71
CA LYS A 101 -6.86 -6.10 -13.52
C LYS A 101 -7.79 -5.26 -12.64
N PHE A 102 -8.40 -5.89 -11.63
CA PHE A 102 -9.33 -5.22 -10.70
C PHE A 102 -8.67 -4.81 -9.38
N ARG A 103 -7.35 -4.97 -9.23
CA ARG A 103 -6.59 -4.71 -7.99
C ARG A 103 -7.13 -5.45 -6.75
N ILE A 104 -7.86 -6.53 -6.95
CA ILE A 104 -8.40 -7.39 -5.89
C ILE A 104 -7.27 -8.11 -5.13
N ASP A 105 -6.13 -8.30 -5.78
CA ASP A 105 -4.93 -8.89 -5.17
C ASP A 105 -4.41 -8.11 -3.96
N GLU A 106 -4.73 -6.83 -3.84
CA GLU A 106 -4.33 -5.98 -2.71
C GLU A 106 -5.34 -5.98 -1.53
N LEU A 107 -6.54 -6.56 -1.69
CA LEU A 107 -7.56 -6.60 -0.61
C LEU A 107 -7.05 -7.19 0.71
N PRO A 108 -6.22 -8.25 0.75
CA PRO A 108 -5.72 -8.78 2.01
C PRO A 108 -4.92 -7.80 2.86
N GLN A 109 -4.45 -6.66 2.29
CA GLN A 109 -3.79 -5.61 3.05
C GLN A 109 -4.71 -4.96 4.11
N ILE A 110 -6.03 -5.10 3.98
CA ILE A 110 -6.99 -4.68 5.01
C ILE A 110 -6.68 -5.38 6.36
N ILE A 111 -6.19 -6.63 6.32
CA ILE A 111 -5.73 -7.36 7.52
C ILE A 111 -4.52 -6.64 8.17
N ASN A 112 -3.58 -6.14 7.37
CA ASN A 112 -2.45 -5.36 7.90
C ASN A 112 -2.90 -4.06 8.55
N ILE A 113 -3.93 -3.40 7.99
CA ILE A 113 -4.51 -2.19 8.57
C ILE A 113 -5.19 -2.51 9.91
N PHE A 114 -6.01 -3.55 9.95
CA PHE A 114 -6.67 -4.00 11.17
C PHE A 114 -5.67 -4.35 12.28
N LYS A 115 -4.57 -5.04 11.95
CA LYS A 115 -3.46 -5.34 12.87
C LYS A 115 -2.68 -4.09 13.30
N GLY A 116 -2.81 -2.96 12.61
CA GLY A 116 -2.09 -1.72 12.90
C GLY A 116 -0.68 -1.63 12.31
N GLU A 117 -0.33 -2.53 11.43
CA GLU A 117 0.93 -2.52 10.68
C GLU A 117 0.93 -1.45 9.59
N MET A 118 -0.25 -1.18 9.03
CA MET A 118 -0.53 -0.17 8.01
C MET A 118 -1.66 0.76 8.46
N SER A 119 -1.88 1.81 7.67
CA SER A 119 -3.04 2.70 7.70
C SER A 119 -3.82 2.59 6.38
N VAL A 120 -5.08 3.04 6.36
CA VAL A 120 -5.83 3.17 5.09
C VAL A 120 -5.15 4.18 4.19
N VAL A 121 -4.77 5.34 4.73
CA VAL A 121 -4.12 6.42 3.98
C VAL A 121 -2.73 6.68 4.52
N GLY A 122 -1.75 6.79 3.64
CA GLY A 122 -0.36 7.09 3.97
C GLY A 122 0.58 6.86 2.79
N PRO A 123 1.88 7.10 2.96
CA PRO A 123 2.87 6.76 1.96
C PRO A 123 2.82 5.28 1.57
N ARG A 124 2.90 4.98 0.27
CA ARG A 124 2.90 3.58 -0.19
C ARG A 124 4.08 2.82 0.44
N PRO A 125 3.85 1.61 1.00
CA PRO A 125 4.94 0.82 1.58
C PRO A 125 5.91 0.36 0.48
N GLU A 126 7.16 0.78 0.58
CA GLU A 126 8.23 0.37 -0.34
C GLU A 126 8.93 -0.91 0.16
N MET A 127 9.55 -1.64 -0.78
CA MET A 127 10.45 -2.74 -0.45
C MET A 127 11.63 -2.21 0.35
N ILE A 128 12.18 -3.03 1.24
CA ILE A 128 13.28 -2.61 2.11
C ILE A 128 14.49 -2.22 1.26
N GLU A 129 14.78 -3.02 0.25
CA GLU A 129 15.87 -2.79 -0.68
C GLU A 129 15.74 -1.44 -1.39
N ASN A 130 14.52 -1.07 -1.80
CA ASN A 130 14.24 0.22 -2.42
C ASN A 130 14.39 1.39 -1.42
N VAL A 131 13.95 1.20 -0.16
CA VAL A 131 14.10 2.21 0.88
C VAL A 131 15.58 2.48 1.13
N ASP A 132 16.39 1.45 1.22
CA ASP A 132 17.83 1.56 1.44
C ASP A 132 18.51 2.27 0.25
N GLU A 133 18.21 1.84 -0.98
CA GLU A 133 18.74 2.47 -2.21
C GLU A 133 18.35 3.94 -2.31
N TYR A 134 17.06 4.25 -2.14
CA TYR A 134 16.57 5.62 -2.25
C TYR A 134 17.08 6.51 -1.12
N THR A 135 17.26 5.99 0.09
CA THR A 135 17.79 6.75 1.21
C THR A 135 19.30 7.00 1.05
N GLN A 136 20.05 6.09 0.43
CA GLN A 136 21.45 6.35 0.07
C GLN A 136 21.59 7.49 -0.96
N ALA A 137 20.72 7.49 -1.98
CA ALA A 137 20.73 8.54 -3.02
C ALA A 137 20.10 9.87 -2.53
N LEU A 138 19.11 9.80 -1.64
CA LEU A 138 18.35 10.94 -1.11
C LEU A 138 18.03 10.68 0.37
N PRO A 139 18.87 11.09 1.32
CA PRO A 139 18.71 10.82 2.76
C PRO A 139 17.34 11.25 3.32
N GLU A 140 16.76 12.30 2.76
CA GLU A 140 15.43 12.79 3.14
C GLU A 140 14.30 11.81 2.80
N PHE A 141 14.56 10.79 1.99
CA PHE A 141 13.56 9.77 1.65
C PHE A 141 13.07 9.02 2.90
N SER A 142 13.89 8.93 3.94
CA SER A 142 13.52 8.35 5.23
C SER A 142 12.41 9.12 5.95
N TYR A 143 12.18 10.41 5.65
CA TYR A 143 11.17 11.23 6.34
C TYR A 143 9.74 10.79 6.04
N ARG A 144 9.50 10.09 4.94
CA ARG A 144 8.20 9.48 4.65
C ARG A 144 7.81 8.40 5.68
N LEU A 145 8.79 7.83 6.39
CA LEU A 145 8.59 6.83 7.43
C LEU A 145 8.19 7.44 8.80
N ARG A 146 7.92 8.74 8.88
CA ARG A 146 7.39 9.38 10.10
C ARG A 146 5.94 9.02 10.40
N VAL A 147 5.23 8.46 9.43
CA VAL A 147 3.86 7.95 9.54
C VAL A 147 3.78 6.51 9.07
N LYS A 148 2.66 5.82 9.39
CA LYS A 148 2.43 4.47 8.89
C LYS A 148 2.27 4.46 7.38
N ALA A 149 2.75 3.40 6.75
CA ALA A 149 2.48 3.12 5.35
C ALA A 149 0.98 2.97 5.10
N GLY A 150 0.50 3.47 3.96
CA GLY A 150 -0.91 3.45 3.57
C GLY A 150 -1.24 2.49 2.45
N LEU A 151 -2.48 1.99 2.43
CA LEU A 151 -3.04 1.25 1.30
C LEU A 151 -3.23 2.19 0.10
N THR A 152 -3.72 3.40 0.36
CA THR A 152 -3.75 4.53 -0.58
C THR A 152 -3.01 5.73 -0.02
N GLY A 153 -2.75 6.75 -0.85
CA GLY A 153 -2.07 7.95 -0.41
C GLY A 153 -1.99 9.00 -1.51
N LEU A 154 -1.58 10.22 -1.13
CA LEU A 154 -1.51 11.34 -2.05
C LEU A 154 -0.61 11.06 -3.26
N ALA A 155 0.56 10.46 -3.04
CA ALA A 155 1.48 10.09 -4.11
C ALA A 155 0.91 9.04 -5.07
N GLN A 156 0.02 8.16 -4.60
CA GLN A 156 -0.62 7.13 -5.42
C GLN A 156 -1.75 7.71 -6.29
N ILE A 157 -2.43 8.75 -5.81
CA ILE A 157 -3.57 9.38 -6.51
C ILE A 157 -3.08 10.48 -7.46
N ALA A 158 -2.17 11.34 -7.00
CA ALA A 158 -1.67 12.47 -7.77
C ALA A 158 -0.44 12.13 -8.64
N GLY A 159 0.29 11.07 -8.28
CA GLY A 159 1.45 10.60 -9.03
C GLY A 159 1.07 9.82 -10.27
N LYS A 160 1.99 9.78 -11.26
CA LYS A 160 1.90 8.92 -12.43
C LYS A 160 2.70 7.64 -12.21
N TYR A 161 2.52 6.65 -13.10
CA TYR A 161 3.23 5.36 -13.01
C TYR A 161 4.75 5.49 -12.93
N ASN A 162 5.33 6.47 -13.63
CA ASN A 162 6.76 6.75 -13.69
C ASN A 162 7.21 7.91 -12.77
N THR A 163 6.45 8.22 -11.71
CA THR A 163 6.82 9.25 -10.74
C THR A 163 8.14 8.91 -10.06
N SER A 164 9.09 9.83 -10.10
CA SER A 164 10.43 9.66 -9.51
C SER A 164 10.35 9.47 -7.97
N PRO A 165 11.33 8.81 -7.33
CA PRO A 165 11.40 8.71 -5.88
C PRO A 165 11.35 10.08 -5.18
N LYS A 166 11.97 11.10 -5.79
CA LYS A 166 11.97 12.48 -5.29
C LYS A 166 10.56 13.08 -5.31
N ASP A 167 9.83 12.92 -6.42
CA ASP A 167 8.48 13.46 -6.54
C ASP A 167 7.50 12.72 -5.63
N LYS A 168 7.64 11.39 -5.49
CA LYS A 168 6.90 10.60 -4.49
C LYS A 168 7.14 11.15 -3.08
N LEU A 169 8.40 11.42 -2.73
CA LEU A 169 8.75 11.99 -1.43
C LEU A 169 8.06 13.34 -1.22
N VAL A 170 8.10 14.24 -2.19
CA VAL A 170 7.44 15.56 -2.08
C VAL A 170 5.96 15.39 -1.77
N LEU A 171 5.25 14.53 -2.52
CA LEU A 171 3.83 14.27 -2.30
C LEU A 171 3.55 13.62 -0.94
N ASP A 172 4.38 12.68 -0.51
CA ASP A 172 4.28 12.05 0.81
C ASP A 172 4.49 13.05 1.94
N LEU A 173 5.49 13.96 1.81
CA LEU A 173 5.75 15.01 2.80
C LEU A 173 4.64 16.05 2.83
N MET A 174 4.08 16.44 1.69
CA MET A 174 2.90 17.32 1.63
C MET A 174 1.70 16.71 2.37
N TYR A 175 1.48 15.41 2.23
CA TYR A 175 0.44 14.69 2.97
C TYR A 175 0.69 14.74 4.48
N ILE A 176 1.92 14.45 4.92
CA ILE A 176 2.27 14.40 6.35
C ILE A 176 2.13 15.79 6.98
N GLU A 177 2.63 16.83 6.30
CA GLU A 177 2.61 18.21 6.80
C GLU A 177 1.19 18.77 6.93
N LYS A 178 0.34 18.49 5.93
CA LYS A 178 -1.04 18.99 5.87
C LYS A 178 -2.06 17.97 6.39
N TYR A 179 -1.62 17.00 7.18
CA TYR A 179 -2.48 15.94 7.66
C TYR A 179 -3.75 16.47 8.34
N SER A 180 -4.88 15.95 7.90
CA SER A 180 -6.16 16.08 8.58
C SER A 180 -7.03 14.84 8.29
N ILE A 181 -7.98 14.55 9.18
CA ILE A 181 -8.93 13.44 8.98
C ILE A 181 -9.76 13.65 7.70
N TRP A 182 -10.09 14.89 7.38
CA TRP A 182 -10.82 15.24 6.16
C TRP A 182 -10.01 14.95 4.89
N GLN A 183 -8.70 15.15 4.94
CA GLN A 183 -7.81 14.78 3.85
C GLN A 183 -7.80 13.27 3.64
N ASP A 184 -7.75 12.47 4.71
CA ASP A 184 -7.85 11.02 4.61
C ASP A 184 -9.18 10.58 3.98
N ILE A 185 -10.30 11.13 4.44
CA ILE A 185 -11.63 10.84 3.86
C ILE A 185 -11.67 11.18 2.38
N LYS A 186 -11.15 12.35 2.00
CA LYS A 186 -11.07 12.78 0.60
C LYS A 186 -10.25 11.81 -0.26
N LEU A 187 -9.08 11.39 0.24
CA LEU A 187 -8.21 10.46 -0.49
C LEU A 187 -8.83 9.06 -0.61
N ILE A 188 -9.53 8.59 0.43
CA ILE A 188 -10.31 7.33 0.36
C ILE A 188 -11.37 7.44 -0.73
N PHE A 189 -12.15 8.53 -0.74
CA PHE A 189 -13.20 8.72 -1.74
C PHE A 189 -12.64 8.84 -3.16
N GLN A 190 -11.54 9.57 -3.35
CA GLN A 190 -10.85 9.66 -4.64
C GLN A 190 -10.32 8.32 -5.12
N THR A 191 -9.82 7.47 -4.21
CA THR A 191 -9.40 6.11 -4.54
C THR A 191 -10.58 5.28 -5.06
N LEU A 192 -11.69 5.28 -4.32
CA LEU A 192 -12.88 4.54 -4.71
C LEU A 192 -13.44 5.00 -6.06
N THR A 193 -13.54 6.32 -6.28
CA THR A 193 -14.01 6.86 -7.55
C THR A 193 -13.01 6.65 -8.71
N GLY A 194 -11.73 6.60 -8.42
CA GLY A 194 -10.68 6.30 -9.39
C GLY A 194 -10.77 4.88 -9.95
N PHE A 195 -11.21 3.91 -9.14
CA PHE A 195 -11.46 2.54 -9.63
C PHE A 195 -12.57 2.47 -10.68
N PHE A 196 -13.54 3.39 -10.64
CA PHE A 196 -14.65 3.43 -11.60
C PHE A 196 -14.33 4.26 -12.85
N LYS A 197 -13.20 4.99 -12.89
CA LYS A 197 -12.79 5.83 -14.02
C LYS A 197 -11.62 5.24 -14.83
N ALA A 198 -11.09 4.09 -14.44
CA ALA A 198 -10.05 3.39 -15.16
C ALA A 198 -10.67 2.46 -16.21
N ASP A 199 -11.17 3.06 -17.29
CA ASP A 199 -11.43 2.44 -18.59
C ASP A 199 -10.44 2.99 -19.61
#